data_5376bd29b7e4d66fbe5d369618c51b01
#
_entry.id   5376bd29b7e4d66fbe5d369618c51b01
#
_cell.length_a   1.000
_cell.length_b   1.000
_cell.length_c   1.000
_cell.angle_alpha   90.00
_cell.angle_beta   90.00
_cell.angle_gamma   90.00
#
_symmetry.space_group_name_H-M   'P 1'
#
loop_
_entity.id
_entity.type
_entity.pdbx_description
1 polymer ?
#
loop_
_entity_poly.entity_id
_entity_poly.type
_entity_poly.pdbx_seq_one_letter_code
_entity_poly.pdbx_strand_id
1 'polypeptide(L)'
;MKKFKNTMAVLLVLISISNANAIVNYNQSKELNLQVQLVHSLDYSSGIDLADKNLNTVFTNYFLLKDELVKTDGVSAAAKAKLLSASLNKVKMNELNKDVHRVWMKVMKNVMADAKGIAATEDIKSQRVLFVSLSKKMYDLVKVAKYDSAVYYQFCPMANDGKGAHWLSKENAVLNPYYGSKMLKCGEVVETIK
;
A
#
# COMPACT_ATOMS: atom_id res chain seq x y z
N MET A 1 -48.04 -12.40 -61.06
CA MET A 1 -46.58 -11.96 -61.03
C MET A 1 -46.20 -11.01 -59.89
N LYS A 2 -47.11 -10.48 -59.05
CA LYS A 2 -46.77 -9.57 -57.96
C LYS A 2 -46.38 -10.27 -56.63
N LYS A 3 -46.68 -11.53 -56.40
CA LYS A 3 -46.36 -12.23 -55.16
C LYS A 3 -44.88 -12.74 -55.06
N PHE A 4 -44.22 -12.92 -56.18
CA PHE A 4 -42.83 -13.42 -56.22
C PHE A 4 -41.78 -12.37 -55.89
N LYS A 5 -42.08 -11.07 -56.15
CA LYS A 5 -41.14 -9.96 -55.86
C LYS A 5 -40.99 -9.68 -54.36
N ASN A 6 -42.09 -9.89 -53.58
CA ASN A 6 -42.04 -9.63 -52.12
C ASN A 6 -41.30 -10.72 -51.34
N THR A 7 -41.35 -11.98 -51.78
CA THR A 7 -40.64 -13.08 -51.13
C THR A 7 -39.12 -12.98 -51.29
N MET A 8 -38.65 -12.49 -52.44
CA MET A 8 -37.23 -12.33 -52.68
C MET A 8 -36.63 -11.14 -51.89
N ALA A 9 -37.39 -10.05 -51.74
CA ALA A 9 -36.98 -8.90 -50.90
C ALA A 9 -36.92 -9.25 -49.43
N VAL A 10 -37.86 -10.05 -48.89
CA VAL A 10 -37.84 -10.52 -47.51
C VAL A 10 -36.67 -11.48 -47.24
N LEU A 11 -36.32 -12.33 -48.21
CA LEU A 11 -35.18 -13.26 -48.06
C LEU A 11 -33.83 -12.51 -48.02
N LEU A 12 -33.68 -11.47 -48.86
CA LEU A 12 -32.46 -10.64 -48.87
C LEU A 12 -32.29 -9.82 -47.56
N VAL A 13 -33.38 -9.33 -47.00
CA VAL A 13 -33.34 -8.60 -45.72
C VAL A 13 -32.98 -9.56 -44.55
N LEU A 14 -33.49 -10.80 -44.54
CA LEU A 14 -33.17 -11.80 -43.51
C LEU A 14 -31.72 -12.23 -43.60
N ILE A 15 -31.13 -12.39 -44.79
CA ILE A 15 -29.71 -12.73 -44.97
C ILE A 15 -28.83 -11.57 -44.51
N SER A 16 -29.20 -10.31 -44.75
CA SER A 16 -28.42 -9.15 -44.30
C SER A 16 -28.45 -9.00 -42.76
N ILE A 17 -29.59 -9.29 -42.12
CA ILE A 17 -29.69 -9.24 -40.65
C ILE A 17 -28.88 -10.37 -40.00
N SER A 18 -28.90 -11.59 -40.56
CA SER A 18 -28.10 -12.70 -40.01
C SER A 18 -26.59 -12.47 -40.15
N ASN A 19 -26.12 -11.87 -41.24
CA ASN A 19 -24.72 -11.50 -41.41
C ASN A 19 -24.32 -10.34 -40.47
N ALA A 20 -25.17 -9.33 -40.26
CA ALA A 20 -24.89 -8.26 -39.30
C ALA A 20 -24.77 -8.78 -37.87
N ASN A 21 -25.66 -9.68 -37.45
CA ASN A 21 -25.57 -10.28 -36.12
C ASN A 21 -24.35 -11.18 -35.97
N ALA A 22 -23.92 -11.90 -36.99
CA ALA A 22 -22.70 -12.71 -36.96
C ALA A 22 -21.44 -11.84 -36.84
N ILE A 23 -21.38 -10.71 -37.54
CA ILE A 23 -20.27 -9.75 -37.47
C ILE A 23 -20.23 -9.07 -36.10
N VAL A 24 -21.35 -8.68 -35.52
CA VAL A 24 -21.43 -8.08 -34.18
C VAL A 24 -20.97 -9.07 -33.14
N ASN A 25 -21.44 -10.32 -33.16
CA ASN A 25 -21.02 -11.35 -32.23
C ASN A 25 -19.53 -11.71 -32.37
N TYR A 26 -18.98 -11.72 -33.58
CA TYR A 26 -17.55 -11.95 -33.83
C TYR A 26 -16.68 -10.83 -33.25
N ASN A 27 -17.08 -9.58 -33.47
CA ASN A 27 -16.34 -8.44 -32.93
C ASN A 27 -16.43 -8.38 -31.42
N GLN A 28 -17.59 -8.66 -30.84
CA GLN A 28 -17.79 -8.68 -29.38
C GLN A 28 -16.95 -9.78 -28.71
N SER A 29 -16.89 -10.98 -29.30
CA SER A 29 -16.03 -12.06 -28.78
C SER A 29 -14.54 -11.76 -28.95
N LYS A 30 -14.13 -11.03 -29.99
CA LYS A 30 -12.75 -10.58 -30.20
C LYS A 30 -12.34 -9.50 -29.20
N GLU A 31 -13.22 -8.54 -28.92
CA GLU A 31 -13.02 -7.52 -27.88
C GLU A 31 -12.93 -8.15 -26.51
N LEU A 32 -13.82 -9.09 -26.18
CA LEU A 32 -13.81 -9.80 -24.91
C LEU A 32 -12.52 -10.62 -24.72
N ASN A 33 -12.07 -11.33 -25.78
CA ASN A 33 -10.79 -12.06 -25.76
C ASN A 33 -9.59 -11.12 -25.64
N LEU A 34 -9.63 -9.96 -26.27
CA LEU A 34 -8.56 -8.96 -26.16
C LEU A 34 -8.49 -8.38 -24.75
N GLN A 35 -9.64 -8.11 -24.12
CA GLN A 35 -9.70 -7.69 -22.71
C GLN A 35 -9.25 -8.76 -21.75
N VAL A 36 -9.63 -10.01 -21.96
CA VAL A 36 -9.17 -11.15 -21.15
C VAL A 36 -7.65 -11.35 -21.30
N GLN A 37 -7.10 -11.21 -22.52
CA GLN A 37 -5.65 -11.26 -22.73
C GLN A 37 -4.92 -10.06 -22.13
N LEU A 38 -5.49 -8.85 -22.17
CA LEU A 38 -4.93 -7.66 -21.50
C LEU A 38 -4.92 -7.82 -19.98
N VAL A 39 -6.01 -8.31 -19.40
CA VAL A 39 -6.08 -8.61 -17.96
C VAL A 39 -5.08 -9.71 -17.59
N HIS A 40 -4.96 -10.77 -18.40
CA HIS A 40 -3.98 -11.83 -18.19
C HIS A 40 -2.52 -11.37 -18.41
N SER A 41 -2.28 -10.46 -19.36
CA SER A 41 -0.94 -9.90 -19.58
C SER A 41 -0.55 -8.86 -18.53
N LEU A 42 -1.52 -8.15 -17.96
CA LEU A 42 -1.31 -7.27 -16.80
C LEU A 42 -1.02 -8.07 -15.53
N ASP A 43 -1.63 -9.24 -15.37
CA ASP A 43 -1.36 -10.17 -14.25
C ASP A 43 -0.01 -10.89 -14.43
N TYR A 44 0.45 -11.13 -15.66
CA TYR A 44 1.71 -11.83 -15.95
C TYR A 44 2.91 -10.88 -16.08
N SER A 45 2.72 -9.60 -16.40
CA SER A 45 3.82 -8.63 -16.53
C SER A 45 4.20 -7.95 -15.21
N SER A 46 3.42 -8.12 -14.16
CA SER A 46 3.75 -7.73 -12.80
C SER A 46 4.08 -8.96 -11.97
N GLY A 47 5.27 -9.52 -12.16
CA GLY A 47 5.94 -10.35 -11.15
C GLY A 47 6.30 -9.53 -9.90
N ILE A 48 5.47 -8.56 -9.54
CA ILE A 48 5.44 -7.93 -8.24
C ILE A 48 4.78 -8.96 -7.34
N ASP A 49 5.59 -9.62 -6.55
CA ASP A 49 5.15 -10.52 -5.50
C ASP A 49 4.01 -9.84 -4.71
N LEU A 50 2.83 -10.45 -4.67
CA LEU A 50 1.67 -9.93 -3.92
C LEU A 50 2.01 -9.68 -2.45
N ALA A 51 2.98 -10.41 -1.92
CA ALA A 51 3.53 -10.22 -0.59
C ALA A 51 4.27 -8.87 -0.47
N ASP A 52 5.08 -8.49 -1.44
CA ASP A 52 5.77 -7.20 -1.47
C ASP A 52 4.76 -6.06 -1.59
N LYS A 53 3.69 -6.21 -2.36
CA LYS A 53 2.62 -5.22 -2.47
C LYS A 53 1.87 -5.00 -1.14
N ASN A 54 1.59 -6.07 -0.39
CA ASN A 54 0.96 -5.98 0.92
C ASN A 54 1.89 -5.31 1.94
N LEU A 55 3.20 -5.61 1.91
CA LEU A 55 4.19 -4.94 2.76
C LEU A 55 4.38 -3.47 2.39
N ASN A 56 4.38 -3.12 1.11
CA ASN A 56 4.43 -1.73 0.66
C ASN A 56 3.25 -0.92 1.19
N THR A 57 2.05 -1.53 1.28
CA THR A 57 0.89 -0.90 1.92
C THR A 57 1.10 -0.68 3.43
N VAL A 58 1.74 -1.61 4.13
CA VAL A 58 2.10 -1.46 5.55
C VAL A 58 3.07 -0.29 5.72
N PHE A 59 4.15 -0.22 4.92
CA PHE A 59 5.09 0.89 4.97
C PHE A 59 4.44 2.23 4.64
N THR A 60 3.61 2.29 3.62
CA THR A 60 2.87 3.50 3.25
C THR A 60 2.01 4.01 4.41
N ASN A 61 1.27 3.13 5.09
CA ASN A 61 0.45 3.51 6.24
C ASN A 61 1.29 3.93 7.46
N TYR A 62 2.48 3.37 7.64
CA TYR A 62 3.43 3.84 8.63
C TYR A 62 3.90 5.27 8.34
N PHE A 63 4.26 5.58 7.09
CA PHE A 63 4.67 6.93 6.71
C PHE A 63 3.54 7.95 6.90
N LEU A 64 2.32 7.60 6.52
CA LEU A 64 1.15 8.46 6.76
C LEU A 64 0.95 8.74 8.26
N LEU A 65 1.10 7.74 9.12
CA LEU A 65 1.06 7.92 10.57
C LEU A 65 2.17 8.86 11.05
N LYS A 66 3.42 8.64 10.60
CA LYS A 66 4.57 9.49 10.89
C LYS A 66 4.28 10.96 10.55
N ASP A 67 3.68 11.22 9.38
CA ASP A 67 3.38 12.56 8.92
C ASP A 67 2.34 13.28 9.81
N GLU A 68 1.34 12.57 10.34
CA GLU A 68 0.36 13.17 11.27
C GLU A 68 1.01 13.46 12.63
N LEU A 69 1.94 12.62 13.11
CA LEU A 69 2.71 12.91 14.32
C LEU A 69 3.62 14.14 14.14
N VAL A 70 4.19 14.35 12.95
CA VAL A 70 4.95 15.58 12.61
C VAL A 70 4.03 16.80 12.69
N LYS A 71 2.80 16.72 12.19
CA LYS A 71 1.80 17.79 12.26
C LYS A 71 1.25 18.02 13.68
N THR A 72 1.50 17.09 14.60
CA THR A 72 0.96 17.11 15.97
C THR A 72 -0.58 16.94 15.97
N ASP A 73 -1.10 16.20 15.00
CA ASP A 73 -2.53 15.88 14.86
C ASP A 73 -2.81 14.47 15.39
N GLY A 74 -3.23 14.39 16.69
CA GLY A 74 -3.49 13.12 17.35
C GLY A 74 -4.72 12.39 16.80
N VAL A 75 -5.74 13.12 16.36
CA VAL A 75 -6.96 12.53 15.77
C VAL A 75 -6.63 11.85 14.45
N SER A 76 -5.95 12.58 13.55
CA SER A 76 -5.51 12.02 12.26
C SER A 76 -4.49 10.91 12.45
N ALA A 77 -3.57 11.02 13.43
CA ALA A 77 -2.61 9.95 13.76
C ALA A 77 -3.33 8.67 14.20
N ALA A 78 -4.37 8.76 15.05
CA ALA A 78 -5.18 7.60 15.43
C ALA A 78 -5.87 6.95 14.21
N ALA A 79 -6.41 7.76 13.30
CA ALA A 79 -7.00 7.26 12.06
C ALA A 79 -5.98 6.53 11.16
N LYS A 80 -4.76 7.08 10.99
CA LYS A 80 -3.70 6.42 10.22
C LYS A 80 -3.19 5.14 10.89
N ALA A 81 -3.12 5.10 12.22
CA ALA A 81 -2.78 3.90 12.97
C ALA A 81 -3.83 2.77 12.80
N LYS A 82 -5.13 3.10 12.67
CA LYS A 82 -6.17 2.13 12.29
C LYS A 82 -5.92 1.54 10.89
N LEU A 83 -5.53 2.37 9.92
CA LEU A 83 -5.20 1.90 8.57
C LEU A 83 -3.95 1.00 8.58
N LEU A 84 -2.92 1.36 9.37
CA LEU A 84 -1.73 0.53 9.58
C LEU A 84 -2.12 -0.83 10.15
N SER A 85 -2.93 -0.87 11.22
CA SER A 85 -3.42 -2.11 11.81
C SER A 85 -4.21 -2.98 10.82
N ALA A 86 -5.04 -2.35 9.99
CA ALA A 86 -5.79 -3.05 8.95
C ALA A 86 -4.88 -3.64 7.85
N SER A 87 -3.83 -2.92 7.45
CA SER A 87 -2.87 -3.42 6.46
C SER A 87 -2.02 -4.57 6.99
N LEU A 88 -1.61 -4.53 8.26
CA LEU A 88 -0.90 -5.63 8.91
C LEU A 88 -1.69 -6.95 8.88
N ASN A 89 -3.00 -6.89 9.08
CA ASN A 89 -3.88 -8.07 9.02
C ASN A 89 -4.04 -8.66 7.60
N LYS A 90 -3.74 -7.89 6.56
CA LYS A 90 -3.84 -8.33 5.17
C LYS A 90 -2.58 -9.02 4.65
N VAL A 91 -1.48 -8.96 5.40
CA VAL A 91 -0.22 -9.59 4.99
C VAL A 91 -0.38 -11.11 5.10
N LYS A 92 -0.20 -11.78 3.97
CA LYS A 92 -0.21 -13.24 3.89
C LYS A 92 1.20 -13.76 4.17
N MET A 93 1.42 -14.23 5.39
CA MET A 93 2.74 -14.68 5.88
C MET A 93 3.37 -15.77 5.02
N ASN A 94 2.54 -16.66 4.47
CA ASN A 94 2.98 -17.78 3.63
C ASN A 94 3.49 -17.34 2.24
N GLU A 95 3.21 -16.11 1.84
CA GLU A 95 3.69 -15.54 0.57
C GLU A 95 4.98 -14.73 0.75
N LEU A 96 5.40 -14.45 1.99
CA LEU A 96 6.64 -13.73 2.29
C LEU A 96 7.86 -14.61 1.98
N ASN A 97 8.90 -14.00 1.42
CA ASN A 97 10.18 -14.71 1.28
C ASN A 97 10.76 -15.07 2.66
N LYS A 98 11.67 -16.05 2.70
CA LYS A 98 12.16 -16.66 3.94
C LYS A 98 12.76 -15.65 4.94
N ASP A 99 13.48 -14.65 4.46
CA ASP A 99 14.14 -13.67 5.32
C ASP A 99 13.16 -12.66 5.88
N VAL A 100 12.24 -12.16 5.05
CA VAL A 100 11.14 -11.28 5.45
C VAL A 100 10.21 -12.00 6.43
N HIS A 101 9.81 -13.23 6.13
CA HIS A 101 8.97 -14.03 7.03
C HIS A 101 9.60 -14.19 8.43
N ARG A 102 10.90 -14.48 8.48
CA ARG A 102 11.62 -14.62 9.75
C ARG A 102 11.56 -13.34 10.59
N VAL A 103 11.76 -12.18 9.98
CA VAL A 103 11.70 -10.89 10.68
C VAL A 103 10.24 -10.54 11.02
N TRP A 104 9.32 -10.75 10.10
CA TRP A 104 7.87 -10.55 10.31
C TRP A 104 7.39 -11.26 11.58
N MET A 105 7.71 -12.55 11.72
CA MET A 105 7.31 -13.33 12.90
C MET A 105 7.85 -12.77 14.23
N LYS A 106 9.01 -12.10 14.21
CA LYS A 106 9.59 -11.47 15.39
C LYS A 106 8.92 -10.14 15.74
N VAL A 107 8.48 -9.36 14.73
CA VAL A 107 8.07 -7.97 14.95
C VAL A 107 6.55 -7.77 14.93
N MET A 108 5.79 -8.58 14.18
CA MET A 108 4.39 -8.35 13.84
C MET A 108 3.51 -8.16 15.07
N LYS A 109 3.66 -9.00 16.11
CA LYS A 109 2.86 -8.91 17.34
C LYS A 109 3.03 -7.55 18.03
N ASN A 110 4.25 -7.06 18.10
CA ASN A 110 4.55 -5.78 18.75
C ASN A 110 4.13 -4.60 17.87
N VAL A 111 4.38 -4.65 16.56
CA VAL A 111 3.93 -3.63 15.60
C VAL A 111 2.41 -3.49 15.65
N MET A 112 1.68 -4.60 15.69
CA MET A 112 0.22 -4.61 15.81
C MET A 112 -0.25 -4.03 17.15
N ALA A 113 0.41 -4.36 18.25
CA ALA A 113 0.07 -3.84 19.58
C ALA A 113 0.29 -2.32 19.64
N ASP A 114 1.45 -1.84 19.16
CA ASP A 114 1.79 -0.42 19.12
C ASP A 114 0.81 0.36 18.21
N ALA A 115 0.52 -0.16 17.02
CA ALA A 115 -0.43 0.47 16.08
C ALA A 115 -1.84 0.56 16.67
N LYS A 116 -2.33 -0.50 17.33
CA LYS A 116 -3.62 -0.50 18.02
C LYS A 116 -3.61 0.46 19.21
N GLY A 117 -2.52 0.53 19.97
CA GLY A 117 -2.38 1.46 21.08
C GLY A 117 -2.44 2.92 20.63
N ILE A 118 -1.73 3.26 19.52
CA ILE A 118 -1.81 4.60 18.91
C ILE A 118 -3.23 4.89 18.42
N ALA A 119 -3.90 3.91 17.82
CA ALA A 119 -5.26 4.05 17.31
C ALA A 119 -6.32 4.24 18.40
N ALA A 120 -6.02 3.84 19.63
CA ALA A 120 -6.95 3.87 20.76
C ALA A 120 -6.96 5.20 21.53
N THR A 121 -6.07 6.15 21.21
CA THR A 121 -5.97 7.45 21.87
C THR A 121 -5.73 8.57 20.87
N GLU A 122 -6.18 9.77 21.21
CA GLU A 122 -5.91 11.01 20.49
C GLU A 122 -4.82 11.86 21.17
N ASP A 123 -4.36 11.41 22.37
CA ASP A 123 -3.27 12.08 23.08
C ASP A 123 -1.95 11.88 22.35
N ILE A 124 -1.46 12.97 21.77
CA ILE A 124 -0.24 12.98 20.95
C ILE A 124 1.00 12.51 21.73
N LYS A 125 1.06 12.75 23.02
CA LYS A 125 2.16 12.31 23.87
C LYS A 125 2.21 10.77 23.96
N SER A 126 1.08 10.18 24.32
CA SER A 126 0.93 8.72 24.40
C SER A 126 1.19 8.04 23.06
N GLN A 127 0.72 8.63 21.95
CA GLN A 127 0.98 8.15 20.60
C GLN A 127 2.48 8.14 20.27
N ARG A 128 3.20 9.21 20.59
CA ARG A 128 4.65 9.33 20.36
C ARG A 128 5.46 8.34 21.17
N VAL A 129 5.07 8.03 22.39
CA VAL A 129 5.72 6.98 23.21
C VAL A 129 5.64 5.62 22.51
N LEU A 130 4.45 5.23 22.04
CA LEU A 130 4.25 3.97 21.32
C LEU A 130 4.96 3.96 19.95
N PHE A 131 5.05 5.12 19.30
CA PHE A 131 5.71 5.27 18.01
C PHE A 131 7.22 4.99 18.07
N VAL A 132 7.88 5.16 19.23
CA VAL A 132 9.30 4.79 19.43
C VAL A 132 9.50 3.29 19.19
N SER A 133 8.71 2.45 19.82
CA SER A 133 8.77 0.99 19.66
C SER A 133 8.35 0.57 18.25
N LEU A 134 7.25 1.12 17.74
CA LEU A 134 6.76 0.88 16.40
C LEU A 134 7.84 1.13 15.34
N SER A 135 8.48 2.30 15.38
CA SER A 135 9.51 2.69 14.41
C SER A 135 10.71 1.77 14.40
N LYS A 136 11.17 1.34 15.57
CA LYS A 136 12.28 0.38 15.68
C LYS A 136 11.94 -0.95 15.01
N LYS A 137 10.73 -1.46 15.18
CA LYS A 137 10.29 -2.71 14.57
C LYS A 137 10.06 -2.59 13.06
N MET A 138 9.56 -1.44 12.62
CA MET A 138 9.40 -1.15 11.20
C MET A 138 10.76 -1.03 10.50
N TYR A 139 11.79 -0.52 11.18
CA TYR A 139 13.16 -0.53 10.67
C TYR A 139 13.68 -1.95 10.47
N ASP A 140 13.53 -2.84 11.47
CA ASP A 140 13.94 -4.24 11.34
C ASP A 140 13.29 -4.92 10.12
N LEU A 141 12.03 -4.57 9.83
CA LEU A 141 11.29 -5.14 8.71
C LEU A 141 11.75 -4.56 7.35
N VAL A 142 11.90 -3.23 7.24
CA VAL A 142 12.28 -2.59 5.97
C VAL A 142 13.69 -2.95 5.52
N LYS A 143 14.58 -3.33 6.44
CA LYS A 143 15.94 -3.78 6.14
C LYS A 143 15.97 -5.09 5.33
N VAL A 144 14.97 -5.92 5.45
CA VAL A 144 14.90 -7.23 4.77
C VAL A 144 13.83 -7.26 3.67
N ALA A 145 12.82 -6.39 3.77
CA ALA A 145 11.79 -6.24 2.76
C ALA A 145 12.26 -5.21 1.71
N LYS A 146 11.99 -5.48 0.44
CA LYS A 146 12.21 -4.49 -0.61
C LYS A 146 11.09 -3.44 -0.54
N TYR A 147 11.47 -2.18 -0.56
CA TYR A 147 10.55 -1.06 -0.72
C TYR A 147 10.86 -0.32 -2.01
N ASP A 148 9.85 0.19 -2.71
CA ASP A 148 9.97 0.70 -4.08
C ASP A 148 10.81 1.98 -4.21
N SER A 149 11.18 2.61 -3.09
CA SER A 149 11.97 3.83 -3.06
C SER A 149 12.91 3.86 -1.86
N ALA A 150 13.89 4.78 -1.89
CA ALA A 150 14.80 4.97 -0.77
C ALA A 150 14.03 5.36 0.50
N VAL A 151 14.43 4.76 1.63
CA VAL A 151 13.91 5.06 2.96
C VAL A 151 15.04 5.58 3.82
N TYR A 152 14.81 6.71 4.48
CA TYR A 152 15.78 7.36 5.35
C TYR A 152 15.51 7.00 6.80
N TYR A 153 16.48 6.39 7.48
CA TYR A 153 16.43 6.14 8.90
C TYR A 153 17.01 7.36 9.61
N GLN A 154 16.17 8.01 10.39
CA GLN A 154 16.50 9.29 11.03
C GLN A 154 16.53 9.13 12.55
N PHE A 155 17.29 9.97 13.25
CA PHE A 155 17.49 9.93 14.68
C PHE A 155 17.45 11.32 15.30
N CYS A 156 16.77 11.47 16.44
CA CYS A 156 16.84 12.66 17.27
C CYS A 156 17.29 12.28 18.68
N PRO A 157 18.43 12.80 19.18
CA PRO A 157 18.97 12.45 20.51
C PRO A 157 18.08 12.98 21.66
N MET A 158 17.31 14.03 21.43
CA MET A 158 16.45 14.65 22.44
C MET A 158 15.12 13.90 22.65
N ALA A 159 14.72 13.07 21.69
CA ALA A 159 13.45 12.33 21.76
C ALA A 159 13.48 11.28 22.89
N ASN A 160 12.29 10.80 23.29
CA ASN A 160 12.14 9.73 24.29
C ASN A 160 12.85 10.07 25.61
N ASP A 161 12.55 11.26 26.16
CA ASP A 161 13.13 11.78 27.41
C ASP A 161 14.66 11.80 27.39
N GLY A 162 15.27 12.21 26.28
CA GLY A 162 16.73 12.31 26.11
C GLY A 162 17.46 10.98 25.87
N LYS A 163 16.71 9.88 25.75
CA LYS A 163 17.28 8.56 25.40
C LYS A 163 17.53 8.40 23.90
N GLY A 164 17.00 9.33 23.13
CA GLY A 164 16.98 9.28 21.68
C GLY A 164 15.90 8.37 21.11
N ALA A 165 15.46 8.70 19.92
CA ALA A 165 14.53 7.85 19.17
C ALA A 165 14.74 8.00 17.67
N HIS A 166 14.44 6.91 16.97
CA HIS A 166 14.56 6.82 15.53
C HIS A 166 13.18 6.77 14.86
N TRP A 167 13.16 7.10 13.57
CA TRP A 167 12.00 6.88 12.70
C TRP A 167 12.44 6.65 11.25
N LEU A 168 11.52 6.14 10.44
CA LEU A 168 11.70 6.02 8.99
C LEU A 168 10.99 7.16 8.28
N SER A 169 11.59 7.67 7.22
CA SER A 169 11.02 8.72 6.36
C SER A 169 11.25 8.39 4.89
N LYS A 170 10.35 8.83 4.02
CA LYS A 170 10.55 8.85 2.55
C LYS A 170 11.35 10.07 2.11
N GLU A 171 11.42 11.08 2.94
CA GLU A 171 12.11 12.33 2.70
C GLU A 171 13.48 12.34 3.41
N ASN A 172 14.53 12.79 2.68
CA ASN A 172 15.85 13.03 3.27
C ASN A 172 15.81 14.19 4.28
N ALA A 173 14.91 15.15 4.08
CA ALA A 173 14.72 16.25 5.02
C ALA A 173 14.21 15.72 6.38
N VAL A 174 14.86 16.17 7.46
CA VAL A 174 14.43 15.83 8.81
C VAL A 174 13.15 16.55 9.16
N LEU A 175 12.10 15.79 9.46
CA LEU A 175 10.82 16.23 9.99
C LEU A 175 10.47 15.36 11.20
N ASN A 176 10.68 15.90 12.40
CA ASN A 176 10.67 15.14 13.64
C ASN A 176 9.24 14.83 14.12
N PRO A 177 8.82 13.53 14.16
CA PRO A 177 7.50 13.13 14.61
C PRO A 177 7.31 13.21 16.13
N TYR A 178 8.41 13.20 16.91
CA TYR A 178 8.35 13.20 18.37
C TYR A 178 8.10 14.58 18.97
N TYR A 179 8.48 15.64 18.26
CA TYR A 179 8.32 17.01 18.71
C TYR A 179 7.39 17.86 17.83
N GLY A 180 7.25 17.48 16.56
CA GLY A 180 6.48 18.28 15.60
C GLY A 180 7.05 19.69 15.46
N SER A 181 6.18 20.69 15.40
CA SER A 181 6.58 22.10 15.19
C SER A 181 7.52 22.64 16.28
N LYS A 182 7.53 22.06 17.48
CA LYS A 182 8.38 22.54 18.60
C LYS A 182 9.88 22.34 18.31
N MET A 183 10.24 21.24 17.66
CA MET A 183 11.63 20.93 17.30
C MET A 183 11.68 20.16 15.97
N LEU A 184 11.03 20.72 14.94
CA LEU A 184 10.76 20.06 13.66
C LEU A 184 12.03 19.53 12.97
N LYS A 185 13.13 20.26 13.08
CA LYS A 185 14.42 19.95 12.43
C LYS A 185 15.42 19.22 13.35
N CYS A 186 15.02 18.86 14.58
CA CYS A 186 15.90 18.12 15.49
C CYS A 186 16.09 16.70 15.01
N GLY A 187 17.31 16.36 14.63
CA GLY A 187 17.73 15.04 14.21
C GLY A 187 18.62 15.07 12.97
N GLU A 188 19.01 13.87 12.56
CA GLU A 188 19.86 13.64 11.39
C GLU A 188 19.46 12.34 10.68
N VAL A 189 19.88 12.18 9.43
CA VAL A 189 19.80 10.92 8.70
C VAL A 189 20.97 10.05 9.10
N VAL A 190 20.72 8.91 9.71
CA VAL A 190 21.77 7.97 10.14
C VAL A 190 22.00 6.82 9.16
N GLU A 191 21.02 6.54 8.31
CA GLU A 191 21.14 5.51 7.27
C GLU A 191 20.17 5.79 6.11
N THR A 192 20.60 5.44 4.89
CA THR A 192 19.73 5.38 3.70
C THR A 192 19.59 3.93 3.27
N ILE A 193 18.37 3.41 3.30
CA ILE A 193 17.99 2.04 2.90
C ILE A 193 17.50 2.12 1.45
N LYS A 194 18.09 1.30 0.56
CA LYS A 194 17.77 1.23 -0.88
C LYS A 194 17.29 -0.15 -1.26
#